data_396bc7c525bbac4ac2d3a7e70b1c2c88
#
_entry.id   396bc7c525bbac4ac2d3a7e70b1c2c88
#
_cell.length_a   1.000
_cell.length_b   1.000
_cell.length_c   1.000
_cell.angle_alpha   90.00
_cell.angle_beta   90.00
_cell.angle_gamma   90.00
#
_symmetry.space_group_name_H-M   'P 1'
#
loop_
_entity.id
_entity.type
_entity.pdbx_description
1 polymer ?
#
loop_
_entity_poly.entity_id
_entity_poly.type
_entity_poly.pdbx_seq_one_letter_code
_entity_poly.pdbx_strand_id
1 'polypeptide(L)'
;MKHFRGETDLASITHSQIGSYAEEACKNGSSSETIEGLQAVRKFLTFAYKGSRTEVNLATHFRIRKPKTSAGSKSDEISSSSGGQEMTQDGYEQLVTEKDTLESNRMSISEAIHKAASDGDVRENAPLEAAREQQGREEARIKEIDNMLRTAIIVDSSGKGTKRVRVGVTIQVEEISAKKKFKYTLVSPSEASPLQGKISDASPLGKAFLGKRAGQRATADTPKGNTTFKILNIS
;
A
#
# COMPACT_ATOMS: atom_id res chain seq x y z
N MET A 1 6.56 27.41 -22.51
CA MET A 1 5.89 28.54 -21.85
C MET A 1 5.38 29.53 -22.90
N LYS A 2 4.27 29.19 -23.61
CA LYS A 2 3.68 30.08 -24.65
C LYS A 2 2.21 30.41 -24.40
N HIS A 3 1.61 29.89 -23.33
CA HIS A 3 0.17 30.01 -23.09
C HIS A 3 -0.20 31.31 -22.36
N PHE A 4 0.67 31.73 -21.42
CA PHE A 4 0.54 33.03 -20.75
C PHE A 4 1.78 33.86 -21.07
N ARG A 5 1.56 35.07 -21.61
CA ARG A 5 2.66 36.04 -21.80
C ARG A 5 3.06 36.58 -20.44
N GLY A 6 4.35 36.87 -20.22
CA GLY A 6 4.95 37.18 -18.93
C GLY A 6 4.35 38.36 -18.11
N GLU A 7 3.35 39.04 -18.62
CA GLU A 7 2.66 40.18 -17.97
C GLU A 7 1.16 39.91 -17.73
N THR A 8 0.75 38.62 -17.70
CA THR A 8 -0.67 38.30 -17.47
C THR A 8 -0.98 38.40 -15.98
N ASP A 9 -1.88 39.30 -15.60
CA ASP A 9 -2.34 39.44 -14.22
C ASP A 9 -3.16 38.18 -13.82
N LEU A 10 -2.85 37.66 -12.64
CA LEU A 10 -3.51 36.48 -12.10
C LEU A 10 -5.03 36.65 -11.93
N ALA A 11 -5.46 37.87 -11.64
CA ALA A 11 -6.87 38.24 -11.48
C ALA A 11 -7.65 38.24 -12.83
N SER A 12 -6.96 38.37 -13.97
CA SER A 12 -7.57 38.38 -15.30
C SER A 12 -7.71 36.99 -15.91
N ILE A 13 -7.15 35.95 -15.29
CA ILE A 13 -7.17 34.56 -15.82
C ILE A 13 -8.56 33.93 -15.61
N THR A 14 -9.19 33.54 -16.71
CA THR A 14 -10.49 32.87 -16.67
C THR A 14 -10.36 31.35 -16.47
N HIS A 15 -11.40 30.73 -15.93
CA HIS A 15 -11.46 29.27 -15.74
C HIS A 15 -11.32 28.49 -17.07
N SER A 16 -11.78 29.07 -18.19
CA SER A 16 -11.62 28.48 -19.52
C SER A 16 -10.16 28.42 -19.96
N GLN A 17 -9.40 29.50 -19.74
CA GLN A 17 -7.97 29.58 -20.08
C GLN A 17 -7.15 28.59 -19.24
N ILE A 18 -7.47 28.43 -17.96
CA ILE A 18 -6.82 27.46 -17.07
C ILE A 18 -7.12 26.03 -17.49
N GLY A 19 -8.37 25.74 -17.90
CA GLY A 19 -8.76 24.44 -18.41
C GLY A 19 -8.01 24.07 -19.68
N SER A 20 -7.94 25.00 -20.65
CA SER A 20 -7.21 24.83 -21.91
C SER A 20 -5.72 24.60 -21.70
N TYR A 21 -5.09 25.36 -20.79
CA TYR A 21 -3.69 25.16 -20.43
C TYR A 21 -3.43 23.76 -19.87
N ALA A 22 -4.28 23.27 -18.97
CA ALA A 22 -4.13 21.93 -18.40
C ALA A 22 -4.27 20.85 -19.48
N GLU A 23 -5.20 21.01 -20.44
CA GLU A 23 -5.38 20.07 -21.56
C GLU A 23 -4.20 20.08 -22.53
N GLU A 24 -3.67 21.25 -22.87
CA GLU A 24 -2.53 21.38 -23.78
C GLU A 24 -1.25 20.84 -23.16
N ALA A 25 -1.00 21.13 -21.88
CA ALA A 25 0.13 20.59 -21.16
C ALA A 25 0.09 19.05 -21.03
N CYS A 26 -1.11 18.47 -20.87
CA CYS A 26 -1.28 17.02 -20.89
C CYS A 26 -1.13 16.40 -22.28
N LYS A 27 -1.42 17.12 -23.37
CA LYS A 27 -1.20 16.64 -24.75
C LYS A 27 0.27 16.57 -25.13
N ASN A 28 1.07 17.52 -24.63
CA ASN A 28 2.47 17.68 -25.01
C ASN A 28 3.45 16.78 -24.26
N GLY A 29 2.98 15.96 -23.31
CA GLY A 29 3.79 14.98 -22.61
C GLY A 29 3.15 14.49 -21.32
N SER A 30 3.15 13.18 -21.18
CA SER A 30 2.64 12.50 -19.97
C SER A 30 3.80 11.99 -19.09
N SER A 31 4.95 12.69 -19.10
CA SER A 31 6.07 12.34 -18.25
C SER A 31 5.76 12.64 -16.77
N SER A 32 6.43 11.95 -15.85
CA SER A 32 6.31 12.18 -14.41
C SER A 32 6.56 13.64 -14.05
N GLU A 33 7.56 14.26 -14.68
CA GLU A 33 7.90 15.69 -14.50
C GLU A 33 6.76 16.62 -14.92
N THR A 34 6.08 16.32 -16.02
CA THR A 34 4.93 17.13 -16.48
C THR A 34 3.79 17.06 -15.47
N ILE A 35 3.53 15.89 -14.91
CA ILE A 35 2.47 15.69 -13.90
C ILE A 35 2.82 16.42 -12.60
N GLU A 36 4.05 16.34 -12.15
CA GLU A 36 4.54 17.06 -10.95
C GLU A 36 4.45 18.59 -11.15
N GLY A 37 4.85 19.08 -12.31
CA GLY A 37 4.70 20.49 -12.67
C GLY A 37 3.24 20.96 -12.64
N LEU A 38 2.32 20.16 -13.18
CA LEU A 38 0.88 20.48 -13.14
C LEU A 38 0.32 20.44 -11.71
N GLN A 39 0.81 19.53 -10.87
CA GLN A 39 0.43 19.50 -9.44
C GLN A 39 0.93 20.74 -8.70
N ALA A 40 2.14 21.21 -8.99
CA ALA A 40 2.68 22.45 -8.42
C ALA A 40 1.84 23.67 -8.82
N VAL A 41 1.45 23.77 -10.10
CA VAL A 41 0.54 24.82 -10.58
C VAL A 41 -0.80 24.77 -9.85
N ARG A 42 -1.39 23.59 -9.65
CA ARG A 42 -2.64 23.45 -8.90
C ARG A 42 -2.52 23.90 -7.45
N LYS A 43 -1.42 23.57 -6.78
CA LYS A 43 -1.12 24.02 -5.41
C LYS A 43 -0.98 25.54 -5.35
N PHE A 44 -0.30 26.13 -6.33
CA PHE A 44 -0.14 27.58 -6.46
C PHE A 44 -1.49 28.29 -6.65
N LEU A 45 -2.36 27.82 -7.53
CA LEU A 45 -3.71 28.36 -7.72
C LEU A 45 -4.56 28.30 -6.45
N THR A 46 -4.44 27.20 -5.68
CA THR A 46 -5.11 27.06 -4.38
C THR A 46 -4.57 28.09 -3.37
N PHE A 47 -3.27 28.31 -3.36
CA PHE A 47 -2.62 29.29 -2.49
C PHE A 47 -3.06 30.73 -2.87
N ALA A 48 -3.08 31.05 -4.16
CA ALA A 48 -3.52 32.35 -4.66
C ALA A 48 -4.97 32.68 -4.27
N TYR A 49 -5.86 31.68 -4.35
CA TYR A 49 -7.25 31.82 -3.89
C TYR A 49 -7.34 32.06 -2.38
N LYS A 50 -6.62 31.26 -1.57
CA LYS A 50 -6.58 31.43 -0.11
C LYS A 50 -6.01 32.80 0.31
N GLY A 51 -5.10 33.35 -0.49
CA GLY A 51 -4.51 34.68 -0.29
C GLY A 51 -5.36 35.83 -0.86
N SER A 52 -6.62 35.59 -1.24
CA SER A 52 -7.55 36.59 -1.83
C SER A 52 -6.98 37.33 -3.06
N ARG A 53 -6.09 36.67 -3.82
CA ARG A 53 -5.49 37.22 -5.04
C ARG A 53 -6.29 36.86 -6.31
N THR A 54 -7.28 35.99 -6.18
CA THR A 54 -8.22 35.63 -7.23
C THR A 54 -9.63 35.53 -6.64
N GLU A 55 -10.63 36.05 -7.34
CA GLU A 55 -12.03 36.02 -6.89
C GLU A 55 -12.64 34.60 -6.96
N VAL A 56 -12.15 33.78 -7.89
CA VAL A 56 -12.65 32.43 -8.13
C VAL A 56 -11.56 31.39 -7.86
N ASN A 57 -11.92 30.25 -7.29
CA ASN A 57 -10.99 29.14 -7.10
C ASN A 57 -10.68 28.45 -8.44
N LEU A 58 -9.67 28.94 -9.14
CA LEU A 58 -9.22 28.42 -10.44
C LEU A 58 -8.71 26.97 -10.35
N ALA A 59 -8.27 26.51 -9.17
CA ALA A 59 -7.78 25.14 -8.96
C ALA A 59 -8.86 24.07 -9.14
N THR A 60 -10.14 24.40 -8.99
CA THR A 60 -11.26 23.48 -9.21
C THR A 60 -11.47 23.15 -10.68
N HIS A 61 -11.10 24.07 -11.57
CA HIS A 61 -11.20 23.91 -13.04
C HIS A 61 -9.92 23.33 -13.65
N PHE A 62 -8.86 23.16 -12.86
CA PHE A 62 -7.57 22.61 -13.28
C PHE A 62 -7.57 21.08 -13.16
N ARG A 63 -7.99 20.38 -14.23
CA ARG A 63 -8.06 18.91 -14.27
C ARG A 63 -6.82 18.32 -14.92
N ILE A 64 -6.04 17.56 -14.13
CA ILE A 64 -4.89 16.79 -14.63
C ILE A 64 -5.41 15.45 -15.13
N ARG A 65 -5.42 15.24 -16.47
CA ARG A 65 -5.77 13.95 -17.06
C ARG A 65 -4.55 13.03 -17.02
N LYS A 66 -4.66 11.90 -16.35
CA LYS A 66 -3.64 10.84 -16.47
C LYS A 66 -3.73 10.22 -17.88
N PRO A 67 -2.60 9.89 -18.52
CA PRO A 67 -2.61 9.25 -19.83
C PRO A 67 -3.35 7.92 -19.76
N LYS A 68 -4.30 7.71 -20.67
CA LYS A 68 -4.85 6.38 -20.95
C LYS A 68 -3.78 5.61 -21.71
N THR A 69 -3.12 4.66 -21.05
CA THR A 69 -2.39 3.62 -21.75
C THR A 69 -3.41 2.79 -22.54
N SER A 70 -3.33 2.89 -23.86
CA SER A 70 -4.14 2.12 -24.79
C SER A 70 -3.66 0.66 -24.78
N ALA A 71 -4.30 -0.19 -24.02
CA ALA A 71 -4.36 -1.63 -24.25
C ALA A 71 -5.68 -2.12 -23.65
N GLY A 72 -6.53 -2.65 -24.51
CA GLY A 72 -7.87 -3.05 -24.14
C GLY A 72 -7.92 -4.13 -23.09
N SER A 73 -8.66 -3.86 -22.06
CA SER A 73 -9.51 -4.81 -21.36
C SER A 73 -10.29 -4.01 -20.31
N LYS A 74 -11.62 -4.07 -20.39
CA LYS A 74 -12.51 -3.61 -19.31
C LYS A 74 -12.28 -4.53 -18.11
N SER A 75 -11.37 -4.16 -17.24
CA SER A 75 -11.36 -4.60 -15.86
C SER A 75 -11.68 -3.36 -15.03
N ASP A 76 -12.78 -3.41 -14.27
CA ASP A 76 -13.06 -2.46 -13.22
C ASP A 76 -11.86 -2.42 -12.27
N GLU A 77 -10.95 -1.47 -12.50
CA GLU A 77 -9.89 -1.15 -11.54
C GLU A 77 -10.56 -0.59 -10.30
N ILE A 78 -10.64 -1.45 -9.29
CA ILE A 78 -10.79 -1.00 -7.91
C ILE A 78 -9.56 -0.14 -7.65
N SER A 79 -9.77 1.17 -7.61
CA SER A 79 -8.74 2.16 -7.34
C SER A 79 -8.12 1.91 -5.96
N SER A 80 -7.01 1.19 -5.93
CA SER A 80 -6.07 1.18 -4.82
C SER A 80 -5.25 2.47 -4.83
N SER A 81 -5.89 3.60 -4.59
CA SER A 81 -5.22 4.92 -4.56
C SER A 81 -5.30 5.58 -3.18
N SER A 82 -5.31 4.80 -2.13
CA SER A 82 -4.85 5.24 -0.82
C SER A 82 -3.80 4.23 -0.38
N GLY A 83 -2.54 4.67 -0.23
CA GLY A 83 -1.39 3.82 0.06
C GLY A 83 -1.42 3.19 1.47
N GLY A 84 -2.54 2.64 1.89
CA GLY A 84 -2.71 1.88 3.11
C GLY A 84 -2.64 0.38 2.83
N GLN A 85 -2.01 -0.36 3.71
CA GLN A 85 -1.95 -1.81 3.66
C GLN A 85 -3.27 -2.39 4.18
N GLU A 86 -4.01 -3.11 3.32
CA GLU A 86 -5.19 -3.85 3.76
C GLU A 86 -4.76 -5.00 4.67
N MET A 87 -5.39 -5.12 5.85
CA MET A 87 -5.16 -6.21 6.79
C MET A 87 -6.44 -6.60 7.50
N THR A 88 -6.45 -7.79 8.10
CA THR A 88 -7.58 -8.24 8.89
C THR A 88 -7.55 -7.61 10.29
N GLN A 89 -8.70 -7.63 10.99
CA GLN A 89 -8.76 -7.21 12.39
C GLN A 89 -7.80 -8.04 13.25
N ASP A 90 -7.78 -9.36 13.05
CA ASP A 90 -6.88 -10.27 13.78
C ASP A 90 -5.40 -9.91 13.56
N GLY A 91 -5.02 -9.56 12.32
CA GLY A 91 -3.66 -9.15 12.00
C GLY A 91 -3.27 -7.83 12.64
N TYR A 92 -4.19 -6.87 12.69
CA TYR A 92 -3.97 -5.61 13.40
C TYR A 92 -3.72 -5.87 14.90
N GLU A 93 -4.56 -6.69 15.54
CA GLU A 93 -4.41 -7.02 16.97
C GLU A 93 -3.11 -7.78 17.26
N GLN A 94 -2.68 -8.67 16.35
CA GLN A 94 -1.40 -9.36 16.47
C GLN A 94 -0.22 -8.39 16.42
N LEU A 95 -0.23 -7.41 15.51
CA LEU A 95 0.82 -6.40 15.43
C LEU A 95 0.85 -5.49 16.66
N VAL A 96 -0.31 -5.13 17.22
CA VAL A 96 -0.38 -4.37 18.48
C VAL A 96 0.24 -5.18 19.62
N THR A 97 -0.12 -6.46 19.74
CA THR A 97 0.42 -7.35 20.79
C THR A 97 1.92 -7.56 20.62
N GLU A 98 2.42 -7.72 19.39
CA GLU A 98 3.86 -7.83 19.10
C GLU A 98 4.60 -6.55 19.53
N LYS A 99 4.05 -5.39 19.19
CA LYS A 99 4.59 -4.09 19.60
C LYS A 99 4.69 -3.97 21.11
N ASP A 100 3.60 -4.24 21.85
CA ASP A 100 3.56 -4.16 23.32
C ASP A 100 4.58 -5.10 23.94
N THR A 101 4.78 -6.29 23.38
CA THR A 101 5.82 -7.24 23.82
C THR A 101 7.22 -6.68 23.63
N LEU A 102 7.52 -6.13 22.45
CA LEU A 102 8.81 -5.53 22.15
C LEU A 102 9.07 -4.28 23.01
N GLU A 103 8.07 -3.47 23.27
CA GLU A 103 8.19 -2.31 24.15
C GLU A 103 8.45 -2.71 25.60
N SER A 104 7.82 -3.78 26.10
CA SER A 104 8.09 -4.30 27.44
C SER A 104 9.50 -4.87 27.59
N ASN A 105 10.10 -5.41 26.53
CA ASN A 105 11.48 -5.91 26.52
C ASN A 105 12.55 -4.81 26.67
N ARG A 106 12.22 -3.55 26.38
CA ARG A 106 13.16 -2.42 26.46
C ARG A 106 13.85 -2.32 27.83
N MET A 107 13.11 -2.54 28.93
CA MET A 107 13.65 -2.48 30.26
C MET A 107 14.72 -3.57 30.48
N SER A 108 14.40 -4.81 30.13
CA SER A 108 15.32 -5.95 30.30
C SER A 108 16.58 -5.82 29.43
N ILE A 109 16.45 -5.30 28.21
CA ILE A 109 17.59 -5.04 27.33
C ILE A 109 18.46 -3.90 27.89
N SER A 110 17.84 -2.84 28.43
CA SER A 110 18.57 -1.74 29.08
C SER A 110 19.38 -2.23 30.30
N GLU A 111 18.77 -3.10 31.12
CA GLU A 111 19.46 -3.73 32.25
C GLU A 111 20.62 -4.64 31.80
N ALA A 112 20.43 -5.42 30.73
CA ALA A 112 21.46 -6.26 30.14
C ALA A 112 22.65 -5.42 29.62
N ILE A 113 22.37 -4.30 28.96
CA ILE A 113 23.39 -3.35 28.51
C ILE A 113 24.16 -2.76 29.70
N HIS A 114 23.42 -2.31 30.72
CA HIS A 114 24.03 -1.72 31.91
C HIS A 114 24.92 -2.74 32.64
N LYS A 115 24.45 -3.97 32.83
CA LYS A 115 25.21 -5.05 33.45
C LYS A 115 26.46 -5.38 32.65
N ALA A 116 26.33 -5.59 31.33
CA ALA A 116 27.48 -5.89 30.50
C ALA A 116 28.51 -4.75 30.45
N ALA A 117 28.05 -3.49 30.50
CA ALA A 117 28.96 -2.34 30.55
C ALA A 117 29.72 -2.21 31.88
N SER A 118 29.16 -2.73 32.99
CA SER A 118 29.81 -2.71 34.32
C SER A 118 30.83 -3.83 34.54
N ASP A 119 30.69 -4.94 33.78
CA ASP A 119 31.47 -6.18 34.05
C ASP A 119 32.81 -6.26 33.29
N GLY A 120 33.23 -5.27 32.47
CA GLY A 120 34.45 -5.41 31.74
C GLY A 120 34.97 -4.28 30.87
N ASP A 121 36.04 -4.55 30.14
CA ASP A 121 36.58 -3.61 29.14
C ASP A 121 35.60 -3.45 27.96
N VAL A 122 35.12 -2.24 27.78
CA VAL A 122 34.09 -1.88 26.75
C VAL A 122 34.57 -2.18 25.32
N ARG A 123 35.89 -2.41 25.12
CA ARG A 123 36.46 -2.58 23.78
C ARG A 123 36.29 -3.99 23.20
N GLU A 124 36.18 -5.02 24.06
CA GLU A 124 36.02 -6.42 23.64
C GLU A 124 34.92 -7.13 24.43
N ASN A 125 33.80 -6.43 24.67
CA ASN A 125 32.69 -6.95 25.45
C ASN A 125 31.58 -7.49 24.52
N ALA A 126 31.73 -8.77 24.12
CA ALA A 126 30.74 -9.44 23.24
C ALA A 126 29.32 -9.45 23.82
N PRO A 127 29.06 -9.63 25.13
CA PRO A 127 27.72 -9.46 25.71
C PRO A 127 27.13 -8.06 25.52
N LEU A 128 27.92 -7.01 25.61
CA LEU A 128 27.50 -5.63 25.41
C LEU A 128 27.11 -5.38 23.96
N GLU A 129 27.91 -5.87 23.00
CA GLU A 129 27.62 -5.77 21.58
C GLU A 129 26.35 -6.52 21.22
N ALA A 130 26.16 -7.76 21.72
CA ALA A 130 24.96 -8.55 21.49
C ALA A 130 23.70 -7.85 22.04
N ALA A 131 23.74 -7.26 23.23
CA ALA A 131 22.62 -6.55 23.83
C ALA A 131 22.24 -5.27 23.02
N ARG A 132 23.28 -4.53 22.57
CA ARG A 132 23.06 -3.35 21.71
C ARG A 132 22.49 -3.73 20.33
N GLU A 133 22.95 -4.83 19.76
CA GLU A 133 22.41 -5.34 18.49
C GLU A 133 20.95 -5.78 18.65
N GLN A 134 20.61 -6.46 19.75
CA GLN A 134 19.24 -6.81 20.07
C GLN A 134 18.37 -5.57 20.21
N GLN A 135 18.83 -4.55 20.97
CA GLN A 135 18.12 -3.27 21.09
C GLN A 135 17.85 -2.65 19.70
N GLY A 136 18.88 -2.61 18.84
CA GLY A 136 18.75 -2.05 17.48
C GLY A 136 17.72 -2.80 16.63
N ARG A 137 17.69 -4.13 16.71
CA ARG A 137 16.72 -4.96 15.97
C ARG A 137 15.30 -4.73 16.48
N GLU A 138 15.09 -4.72 17.80
CA GLU A 138 13.76 -4.53 18.38
C GLU A 138 13.22 -3.13 18.11
N GLU A 139 14.04 -2.08 18.22
CA GLU A 139 13.64 -0.71 17.87
C GLU A 139 13.32 -0.53 16.39
N ALA A 140 14.05 -1.20 15.49
CA ALA A 140 13.75 -1.19 14.07
C ALA A 140 12.40 -1.88 13.81
N ARG A 141 12.12 -3.01 14.50
CA ARG A 141 10.86 -3.73 14.35
C ARG A 141 9.66 -2.93 14.88
N ILE A 142 9.81 -2.25 16.03
CA ILE A 142 8.78 -1.35 16.57
C ILE A 142 8.43 -0.26 15.55
N LYS A 143 9.44 0.40 14.95
CA LYS A 143 9.22 1.42 13.93
C LYS A 143 8.52 0.87 12.68
N GLU A 144 8.85 -0.34 12.27
CA GLU A 144 8.19 -1.02 11.15
C GLU A 144 6.71 -1.27 11.47
N ILE A 145 6.41 -1.82 12.66
CA ILE A 145 5.05 -2.08 13.12
C ILE A 145 4.25 -0.76 13.21
N ASP A 146 4.83 0.29 13.77
CA ASP A 146 4.19 1.61 13.86
C ASP A 146 3.80 2.15 12.47
N ASN A 147 4.67 1.99 11.48
CA ASN A 147 4.38 2.40 10.11
C ASN A 147 3.24 1.56 9.50
N MET A 148 3.24 0.24 9.75
CA MET A 148 2.17 -0.65 9.28
C MET A 148 0.83 -0.28 9.92
N LEU A 149 0.77 -0.12 11.24
CA LEU A 149 -0.43 0.25 11.98
C LEU A 149 -0.98 1.61 11.55
N ARG A 150 -0.11 2.59 11.30
CA ARG A 150 -0.50 3.93 10.86
C ARG A 150 -1.13 3.95 9.47
N THR A 151 -0.71 3.06 8.59
CA THR A 151 -1.22 2.97 7.21
C THR A 151 -2.25 1.86 7.03
N ALA A 152 -2.55 1.11 8.08
CA ALA A 152 -3.46 -0.02 8.05
C ALA A 152 -4.89 0.39 7.65
N ILE A 153 -5.47 -0.36 6.73
CA ILE A 153 -6.89 -0.31 6.39
C ILE A 153 -7.48 -1.64 6.85
N ILE A 154 -8.27 -1.59 7.91
CA ILE A 154 -8.91 -2.80 8.44
C ILE A 154 -10.02 -3.22 7.48
N VAL A 155 -9.94 -4.46 6.99
CA VAL A 155 -10.94 -5.05 6.09
C VAL A 155 -11.75 -6.08 6.89
N ASP A 156 -13.07 -5.93 6.87
CA ASP A 156 -13.96 -6.92 7.49
C ASP A 156 -13.81 -8.29 6.84
N SER A 157 -13.34 -9.25 7.60
CA SER A 157 -13.21 -10.65 7.19
C SER A 157 -14.56 -11.37 7.05
N SER A 158 -15.67 -10.69 7.36
CA SER A 158 -17.01 -11.22 7.14
C SER A 158 -17.40 -11.18 5.66
N GLY A 159 -16.77 -12.01 4.83
CA GLY A 159 -16.97 -12.09 3.38
C GLY A 159 -18.42 -12.30 2.87
N LYS A 160 -19.41 -12.00 3.70
CA LYS A 160 -20.84 -12.08 3.35
C LYS A 160 -21.17 -11.09 2.23
N GLY A 161 -21.22 -11.63 1.02
CA GLY A 161 -21.68 -10.87 -0.16
C GLY A 161 -20.58 -10.38 -1.11
N THR A 162 -19.32 -10.63 -0.86
CA THR A 162 -18.26 -10.28 -1.81
C THR A 162 -18.23 -11.27 -2.97
N LYS A 163 -18.56 -10.79 -4.16
CA LYS A 163 -18.48 -11.57 -5.40
C LYS A 163 -17.04 -11.76 -5.91
N ARG A 164 -16.05 -11.15 -5.27
CA ARG A 164 -14.64 -11.16 -5.68
C ARG A 164 -13.73 -11.44 -4.50
N VAL A 165 -12.62 -12.12 -4.77
CA VAL A 165 -11.57 -12.40 -3.79
C VAL A 165 -10.84 -11.11 -3.40
N ARG A 166 -10.74 -10.82 -2.11
CA ARG A 166 -10.02 -9.69 -1.48
C ARG A 166 -9.24 -10.19 -0.27
N VAL A 167 -8.42 -9.33 0.32
CA VAL A 167 -7.82 -9.57 1.64
C VAL A 167 -8.93 -9.79 2.68
N GLY A 168 -8.72 -10.70 3.62
CA GLY A 168 -9.68 -11.10 4.65
C GLY A 168 -10.67 -12.18 4.24
N VAL A 169 -10.74 -12.56 2.96
CA VAL A 169 -11.73 -13.51 2.44
C VAL A 169 -11.16 -14.93 2.37
N THR A 170 -11.97 -15.91 2.76
CA THR A 170 -11.62 -17.32 2.62
C THR A 170 -12.17 -17.87 1.30
N ILE A 171 -11.30 -18.55 0.55
CA ILE A 171 -11.64 -19.16 -0.73
C ILE A 171 -11.45 -20.67 -0.68
N GLN A 172 -12.33 -21.38 -1.36
CA GLN A 172 -12.17 -22.79 -1.62
C GLN A 172 -11.79 -22.97 -3.09
N VAL A 173 -10.65 -23.59 -3.35
CA VAL A 173 -10.11 -23.80 -4.69
C VAL A 173 -9.87 -25.27 -4.96
N GLU A 174 -9.93 -25.65 -6.23
CA GLU A 174 -9.60 -26.98 -6.72
C GLU A 174 -8.42 -26.87 -7.68
N GLU A 175 -7.35 -27.58 -7.40
CA GLU A 175 -6.23 -27.74 -8.33
C GLU A 175 -6.66 -28.66 -9.48
N ILE A 176 -6.63 -28.16 -10.71
CA ILE A 176 -7.18 -28.86 -11.88
C ILE A 176 -6.35 -30.10 -12.21
N SER A 177 -5.03 -30.05 -12.05
CA SER A 177 -4.10 -31.14 -12.35
C SER A 177 -4.24 -32.32 -11.38
N ALA A 178 -4.32 -32.03 -10.08
CA ALA A 178 -4.36 -33.05 -9.03
C ALA A 178 -5.78 -33.37 -8.55
N LYS A 179 -6.80 -32.62 -8.97
CA LYS A 179 -8.20 -32.71 -8.48
C LYS A 179 -8.31 -32.58 -6.96
N LYS A 180 -7.38 -31.88 -6.32
CA LYS A 180 -7.36 -31.67 -4.87
C LYS A 180 -8.02 -30.35 -4.53
N LYS A 181 -8.80 -30.34 -3.46
CA LYS A 181 -9.45 -29.13 -2.93
C LYS A 181 -8.62 -28.56 -1.78
N PHE A 182 -8.44 -27.25 -1.80
CA PHE A 182 -7.74 -26.51 -0.77
C PHE A 182 -8.62 -25.36 -0.27
N LYS A 183 -8.44 -25.01 0.98
CA LYS A 183 -9.07 -23.84 1.59
C LYS A 183 -7.97 -22.84 1.94
N TYR A 184 -8.06 -21.64 1.40
CA TYR A 184 -7.10 -20.58 1.63
C TYR A 184 -7.80 -19.32 2.11
N THR A 185 -7.18 -18.60 3.03
CA THR A 185 -7.59 -17.25 3.44
C THR A 185 -6.58 -16.27 2.92
N LEU A 186 -7.04 -15.28 2.16
CA LEU A 186 -6.17 -14.22 1.66
C LEU A 186 -5.94 -13.20 2.78
N VAL A 187 -4.68 -12.93 3.10
CA VAL A 187 -4.28 -12.05 4.21
C VAL A 187 -3.16 -11.12 3.77
N SER A 188 -2.84 -10.12 4.61
CA SER A 188 -1.67 -9.28 4.39
C SER A 188 -0.37 -10.08 4.53
N PRO A 189 0.78 -9.59 4.00
CA PRO A 189 2.07 -10.27 4.12
C PRO A 189 2.49 -10.55 5.56
N SER A 190 2.14 -9.66 6.50
CA SER A 190 2.45 -9.79 7.93
C SER A 190 1.67 -10.90 8.64
N GLU A 191 0.48 -11.27 8.10
CA GLU A 191 -0.40 -12.30 8.66
C GLU A 191 -0.23 -13.68 8.00
N ALA A 192 0.64 -13.78 6.97
CA ALA A 192 0.77 -14.97 6.17
C ALA A 192 1.29 -16.16 6.97
N SER A 193 0.54 -17.27 6.97
CA SER A 193 0.91 -18.54 7.58
C SER A 193 0.49 -19.69 6.66
N PRO A 194 1.37 -20.15 5.76
CA PRO A 194 1.03 -21.20 4.79
C PRO A 194 0.58 -22.52 5.43
N LEU A 195 1.10 -22.84 6.63
CA LEU A 195 0.70 -24.03 7.37
C LEU A 195 -0.75 -23.99 7.85
N GLN A 196 -1.29 -22.79 8.07
CA GLN A 196 -2.68 -22.55 8.46
C GLN A 196 -3.58 -22.23 7.25
N GLY A 197 -3.05 -22.30 6.02
CA GLY A 197 -3.78 -21.95 4.82
C GLY A 197 -3.97 -20.42 4.63
N LYS A 198 -3.27 -19.58 5.41
CA LYS A 198 -3.26 -18.13 5.25
C LYS A 198 -2.21 -17.74 4.21
N ILE A 199 -2.65 -17.24 3.07
CA ILE A 199 -1.79 -16.90 1.92
C ILE A 199 -1.73 -15.37 1.79
N SER A 200 -0.50 -14.84 1.67
CA SER A 200 -0.29 -13.42 1.39
C SER A 200 -0.84 -13.04 0.01
N ASP A 201 -1.52 -11.90 -0.07
CA ASP A 201 -1.94 -11.23 -1.32
C ASP A 201 -0.76 -10.89 -2.23
N ALA A 202 0.42 -10.61 -1.66
CA ALA A 202 1.66 -10.35 -2.40
C ALA A 202 2.30 -11.62 -2.97
N SER A 203 1.93 -12.82 -2.48
CA SER A 203 2.46 -14.10 -2.98
C SER A 203 1.99 -14.38 -4.42
N PRO A 204 2.72 -15.22 -5.20
CA PRO A 204 2.29 -15.59 -6.56
C PRO A 204 0.88 -16.21 -6.59
N LEU A 205 0.54 -17.03 -5.59
CA LEU A 205 -0.79 -17.62 -5.43
C LEU A 205 -1.84 -16.57 -5.06
N GLY A 206 -1.54 -15.68 -4.12
CA GLY A 206 -2.44 -14.61 -3.71
C GLY A 206 -2.75 -13.64 -4.85
N LYS A 207 -1.73 -13.21 -5.58
CA LYS A 207 -1.89 -12.36 -6.77
C LYS A 207 -2.76 -13.02 -7.85
N ALA A 208 -2.62 -14.35 -8.04
CA ALA A 208 -3.42 -15.07 -9.01
C ALA A 208 -4.91 -15.14 -8.61
N PHE A 209 -5.21 -15.18 -7.32
CA PHE A 209 -6.59 -15.25 -6.81
C PHE A 209 -7.24 -13.87 -6.64
N LEU A 210 -6.46 -12.82 -6.34
CA LEU A 210 -6.96 -11.49 -6.05
C LEU A 210 -7.88 -10.97 -7.19
N GLY A 211 -9.05 -10.43 -6.83
CA GLY A 211 -10.04 -9.90 -7.77
C GLY A 211 -10.85 -10.94 -8.55
N LYS A 212 -10.51 -12.23 -8.47
CA LYS A 212 -11.25 -13.31 -9.14
C LYS A 212 -12.61 -13.57 -8.48
N ARG A 213 -13.49 -14.24 -9.22
CA ARG A 213 -14.84 -14.65 -8.76
C ARG A 213 -14.95 -16.16 -8.64
N ALA A 214 -15.93 -16.63 -7.89
CA ALA A 214 -16.29 -18.03 -7.87
C ALA A 214 -16.57 -18.54 -9.31
N GLY A 215 -16.09 -19.74 -9.61
CA GLY A 215 -16.16 -20.35 -10.94
C GLY A 215 -15.00 -20.02 -11.87
N GLN A 216 -14.22 -18.97 -11.59
CA GLN A 216 -13.09 -18.56 -12.45
C GLN A 216 -11.84 -19.42 -12.21
N ARG A 217 -10.98 -19.46 -13.22
CA ARG A 217 -9.67 -20.11 -13.16
C ARG A 217 -8.60 -19.08 -12.83
N ALA A 218 -7.63 -19.47 -12.03
CA ALA A 218 -6.45 -18.72 -11.67
C ALA A 218 -5.22 -19.56 -11.92
N THR A 219 -4.23 -19.06 -12.64
CA THR A 219 -2.96 -19.75 -12.84
C THR A 219 -1.91 -19.02 -12.00
N ALA A 220 -1.23 -19.77 -11.15
CA ALA A 220 -0.16 -19.29 -10.31
C ALA A 220 1.16 -19.94 -10.71
N ASP A 221 2.22 -19.15 -10.75
CA ASP A 221 3.57 -19.65 -10.89
C ASP A 221 4.08 -20.13 -9.53
N THR A 222 4.25 -21.43 -9.41
CA THR A 222 4.72 -22.07 -8.18
C THR A 222 6.09 -22.71 -8.42
N PRO A 223 6.89 -22.99 -7.37
CA PRO A 223 8.17 -23.69 -7.50
C PRO A 223 8.07 -25.06 -8.22
N LYS A 224 6.85 -25.61 -8.30
CA LYS A 224 6.54 -26.85 -9.03
C LYS A 224 6.10 -26.62 -10.48
N GLY A 225 6.15 -25.35 -10.95
CA GLY A 225 5.66 -24.92 -12.25
C GLY A 225 4.29 -24.24 -12.18
N ASN A 226 3.77 -23.89 -13.36
CA ASN A 226 2.48 -23.23 -13.48
C ASN A 226 1.34 -24.17 -13.08
N THR A 227 0.68 -23.84 -11.96
CA THR A 227 -0.45 -24.61 -11.45
C THR A 227 -1.75 -23.83 -11.67
N THR A 228 -2.75 -24.47 -12.23
CA THR A 228 -4.06 -23.86 -12.48
C THR A 228 -5.08 -24.34 -11.44
N PHE A 229 -5.73 -23.37 -10.82
CA PHE A 229 -6.77 -23.58 -9.81
C PHE A 229 -8.11 -23.07 -10.32
N LYS A 230 -9.19 -23.74 -9.91
CA LYS A 230 -10.56 -23.27 -10.10
C LYS A 230 -11.11 -22.81 -8.75
N ILE A 231 -11.62 -21.59 -8.68
CA ILE A 231 -12.26 -21.06 -7.46
C ILE A 231 -13.66 -21.67 -7.38
N LEU A 232 -13.93 -22.42 -6.31
CA LEU A 232 -15.22 -23.08 -6.11
C LEU A 232 -16.18 -22.17 -5.35
N ASN A 233 -15.70 -21.58 -4.24
CA ASN A 233 -16.52 -20.75 -3.35
C ASN A 233 -15.69 -19.63 -2.75
N ILE A 234 -16.38 -18.56 -2.35
CA ILE A 234 -15.84 -17.40 -1.66
C ILE A 234 -16.72 -17.16 -0.44
N SER A 235 -16.12 -17.16 0.75
CA SER A 235 -16.83 -16.98 2.04
C SER A 235 -16.10 -15.99 2.93
#